data_5e7e26f812965d74902e1d45317939a6
#
_entry.id   5e7e26f812965d74902e1d45317939a6
#
_cell.length_a   1.000
_cell.length_b   1.000
_cell.length_c   1.000
_cell.angle_alpha   90.00
_cell.angle_beta   90.00
_cell.angle_gamma   90.00
#
_symmetry.space_group_name_H-M   'P 1'
#
loop_
_entity.id
_entity.type
_entity.pdbx_description
1 polymer ?
#
loop_
_entity_poly.entity_id
_entity_poly.type
_entity_poly.pdbx_seq_one_letter_code
_entity_poly.pdbx_strand_id
1 'polypeptide(L)'
;VWSLAFRRDVQPGLPEVGALRAALLGAEQVFTTGLVLQEVLQGFAGPNHRDQLVERLSGLAFLQPDKQDHIAAAEIRNTCRRRGVQIGTIDALLIQLSQRYDLTLLTTDKDFHAAAQHVDVRLWTMG
;
A
#
# COMPACT_ATOMS: atom_id res chain seq x y z
N VAL A 1 2.30 1.16 -0.03
CA VAL A 1 2.91 0.32 -1.08
C VAL A 1 3.34 1.18 -2.26
N TRP A 2 2.42 1.88 -2.83
CA TRP A 2 2.69 2.73 -3.98
C TRP A 2 3.59 3.90 -3.66
N SER A 3 3.45 4.49 -2.47
CA SER A 3 4.28 5.61 -2.06
C SER A 3 5.76 5.25 -2.05
N LEU A 4 6.09 4.00 -1.73
CA LEU A 4 7.46 3.53 -1.73
C LEU A 4 8.11 3.62 -3.10
N ALA A 5 7.41 3.19 -4.15
CA ALA A 5 7.95 3.12 -5.50
C ALA A 5 8.13 4.49 -6.15
N PHE A 6 7.39 5.51 -5.68
CA PHE A 6 7.34 6.81 -6.33
C PHE A 6 7.82 7.96 -5.45
N ARG A 7 8.23 7.69 -4.22
CA ARG A 7 8.86 8.73 -3.39
C ARG A 7 10.23 9.08 -3.95
N ARG A 8 10.56 10.36 -3.92
CA ARG A 8 11.84 10.83 -4.45
C ARG A 8 13.05 10.30 -3.67
N ASP A 9 12.84 9.90 -2.42
CA ASP A 9 13.89 9.37 -1.56
C ASP A 9 14.04 7.85 -1.68
N VAL A 10 13.29 7.22 -2.57
CA VAL A 10 13.38 5.78 -2.83
C VAL A 10 14.67 5.47 -3.57
N GLN A 11 15.41 4.51 -3.05
CA GLN A 11 16.64 4.06 -3.67
C GLN A 11 16.33 3.02 -4.75
N PRO A 12 16.90 3.16 -5.97
CA PRO A 12 16.55 2.28 -7.08
C PRO A 12 16.89 0.80 -6.85
N GLY A 13 17.77 0.51 -5.90
CA GLY A 13 18.18 -0.87 -5.63
C GLY A 13 17.30 -1.63 -4.66
N LEU A 14 16.22 -1.02 -4.14
CA LEU A 14 15.33 -1.71 -3.21
C LEU A 14 14.55 -2.82 -3.92
N PRO A 15 14.49 -4.03 -3.32
CA PRO A 15 13.80 -5.16 -3.95
C PRO A 15 12.32 -4.91 -4.20
N GLU A 16 11.66 -4.19 -3.30
CA GLU A 16 10.24 -3.86 -3.42
C GLU A 16 9.97 -2.98 -4.63
N VAL A 17 10.88 -2.05 -4.92
CA VAL A 17 10.77 -1.19 -6.11
C VAL A 17 10.93 -2.04 -7.37
N GLY A 18 11.86 -2.97 -7.39
CA GLY A 18 12.06 -3.89 -8.51
C GLY A 18 10.83 -4.76 -8.75
N ALA A 19 10.24 -5.31 -7.68
CA ALA A 19 9.04 -6.12 -7.77
C ALA A 19 7.87 -5.31 -8.31
N LEU A 20 7.71 -4.07 -7.89
CA LEU A 20 6.66 -3.20 -8.38
C LEU A 20 6.85 -2.88 -9.86
N ARG A 21 8.09 -2.58 -10.28
CA ARG A 21 8.38 -2.35 -11.70
C ARG A 21 8.06 -3.57 -12.54
N ALA A 22 8.44 -4.76 -12.07
CA ALA A 22 8.15 -6.00 -12.76
C ALA A 22 6.64 -6.23 -12.89
N ALA A 23 5.89 -5.97 -11.83
CA ALA A 23 4.43 -6.11 -11.85
C ALA A 23 3.78 -5.11 -12.81
N LEU A 24 4.28 -3.87 -12.84
CA LEU A 24 3.74 -2.84 -13.74
C LEU A 24 4.05 -3.13 -15.21
N LEU A 25 5.18 -3.77 -15.49
CA LEU A 25 5.60 -4.09 -16.85
C LEU A 25 5.14 -5.47 -17.31
N GLY A 26 4.73 -6.32 -16.39
CA GLY A 26 4.33 -7.70 -16.67
C GLY A 26 2.82 -7.87 -16.79
N ALA A 27 2.41 -9.14 -16.75
CA ALA A 27 1.00 -9.52 -16.85
C ALA A 27 0.28 -9.49 -15.49
N GLU A 28 0.98 -9.22 -14.40
CA GLU A 28 0.40 -9.19 -13.08
C GLU A 28 -0.50 -7.98 -12.90
N GLN A 29 -1.66 -8.20 -12.30
CA GLN A 29 -2.56 -7.09 -11.95
C GLN A 29 -2.07 -6.39 -10.69
N VAL A 30 -2.03 -5.08 -10.77
CA VAL A 30 -1.65 -4.23 -9.64
C VAL A 30 -2.84 -3.33 -9.31
N PHE A 31 -3.19 -3.30 -8.03
CA PHE A 31 -4.32 -2.53 -7.51
C PHE A 31 -3.83 -1.43 -6.59
N THR A 32 -4.59 -0.35 -6.53
CA THR A 32 -4.33 0.74 -5.59
C THR A 32 -5.67 1.33 -5.12
N THR A 33 -5.60 2.38 -4.33
CA THR A 33 -6.78 3.11 -3.85
C THR A 33 -6.58 4.60 -4.06
N GLY A 34 -7.69 5.35 -4.02
CA GLY A 34 -7.60 6.81 -4.06
C GLY A 34 -6.81 7.39 -2.89
N LEU A 35 -6.87 6.73 -1.73
CA LEU A 35 -6.10 7.15 -0.55
C LEU A 35 -4.60 7.03 -0.78
N VAL A 36 -4.15 5.93 -1.40
CA VAL A 36 -2.74 5.74 -1.73
C VAL A 36 -2.29 6.78 -2.76
N LEU A 37 -3.10 7.01 -3.79
CA LEU A 37 -2.81 8.05 -4.78
C LEU A 37 -2.65 9.41 -4.11
N GLN A 38 -3.57 9.77 -3.22
CA GLN A 38 -3.50 11.02 -2.49
C GLN A 38 -2.23 11.13 -1.66
N GLU A 39 -1.91 10.10 -0.91
CA GLU A 39 -0.72 10.06 -0.07
C GLU A 39 0.56 10.22 -0.89
N VAL A 40 0.63 9.52 -2.01
CA VAL A 40 1.79 9.62 -2.91
C VAL A 40 1.93 11.04 -3.46
N LEU A 41 0.83 11.62 -3.93
CA LEU A 41 0.86 12.98 -4.50
C LEU A 41 1.23 14.03 -3.46
N GLN A 42 0.81 13.85 -2.22
CA GLN A 42 1.17 14.76 -1.12
C GLN A 42 2.66 14.71 -0.79
N GLY A 43 3.33 13.60 -1.10
CA GLY A 43 4.76 13.43 -0.86
C GLY A 43 5.65 14.00 -1.95
N PHE A 44 5.10 14.46 -3.07
CA PHE A 44 5.88 14.98 -4.18
C PHE A 44 5.70 16.48 -4.34
N ALA A 45 6.84 17.19 -4.37
CA ALA A 45 6.87 18.61 -4.65
C ALA A 45 7.23 18.81 -6.12
N GLY A 46 6.45 19.55 -6.85
CA GLY A 46 6.75 19.90 -8.23
C GLY A 46 5.75 19.33 -9.22
N PRO A 47 5.31 20.17 -10.18
CA PRO A 47 4.21 19.80 -11.07
C PRO A 47 4.57 18.70 -12.08
N ASN A 48 5.83 18.61 -12.51
CA ASN A 48 6.22 17.65 -13.54
C ASN A 48 6.13 16.20 -13.03
N HIS A 49 6.62 15.97 -11.82
CA HIS A 49 6.53 14.63 -11.20
C HIS A 49 5.09 14.28 -10.88
N ARG A 50 4.31 15.25 -10.45
CA ARG A 50 2.90 15.05 -10.13
C ARG A 50 2.13 14.53 -11.34
N ASP A 51 2.28 15.19 -12.48
CA ASP A 51 1.54 14.83 -13.69
C ASP A 51 1.90 13.43 -14.18
N GLN A 52 3.18 13.07 -14.12
CA GLN A 52 3.63 11.73 -14.49
C GLN A 52 3.05 10.66 -13.57
N LEU A 53 2.99 10.93 -12.27
CA LEU A 53 2.42 9.99 -11.31
C LEU A 53 0.92 9.82 -11.50
N VAL A 54 0.20 10.92 -11.71
CA VAL A 54 -1.24 10.85 -11.97
C VAL A 54 -1.50 9.99 -13.20
N GLU A 55 -0.75 10.21 -14.28
CA GLU A 55 -0.92 9.44 -15.51
C GLU A 55 -0.66 7.95 -15.28
N ARG A 56 0.46 7.62 -14.63
CA ARG A 56 0.84 6.22 -14.39
C ARG A 56 -0.14 5.50 -13.47
N LEU A 57 -0.51 6.15 -12.36
CA LEU A 57 -1.39 5.52 -11.38
C LEU A 57 -2.83 5.45 -11.86
N SER A 58 -3.25 6.37 -12.74
CA SER A 58 -4.61 6.35 -13.30
C SER A 58 -4.87 5.13 -14.19
N GLY A 59 -3.83 4.51 -14.72
CA GLY A 59 -3.95 3.29 -15.50
C GLY A 59 -4.14 2.02 -14.69
N LEU A 60 -4.07 2.11 -13.37
CA LEU A 60 -4.20 0.96 -12.48
C LEU A 60 -5.65 0.73 -12.07
N ALA A 61 -5.94 -0.48 -11.62
CA ALA A 61 -7.24 -0.79 -11.05
C ALA A 61 -7.35 -0.16 -9.65
N PHE A 62 -8.42 0.59 -9.41
CA PHE A 62 -8.66 1.24 -8.13
C PHE A 62 -9.68 0.44 -7.33
N LEU A 63 -9.32 0.08 -6.10
CA LEU A 63 -10.23 -0.52 -5.16
C LEU A 63 -10.98 0.60 -4.44
N GLN A 64 -12.29 0.43 -4.29
CA GLN A 64 -13.12 1.40 -3.58
C GLN A 64 -13.63 0.77 -2.30
N PRO A 65 -13.11 1.20 -1.14
CA PRO A 65 -13.59 0.68 0.13
C PRO A 65 -15.04 1.09 0.37
N ASP A 66 -15.80 0.17 0.93
CA ASP A 66 -17.16 0.45 1.35
C ASP A 66 -17.23 0.61 2.89
N LYS A 67 -18.44 0.82 3.38
CA LYS A 67 -18.66 1.01 4.82
C LYS A 67 -18.13 -0.16 5.64
N GLN A 68 -18.33 -1.39 5.17
CA GLN A 68 -17.89 -2.57 5.90
C GLN A 68 -16.36 -2.68 5.93
N ASP A 69 -15.70 -2.24 4.89
CA ASP A 69 -14.23 -2.18 4.88
C ASP A 69 -13.72 -1.22 5.97
N HIS A 70 -14.36 -0.09 6.14
CA HIS A 70 -13.97 0.88 7.16
C HIS A 70 -14.21 0.34 8.58
N ILE A 71 -15.33 -0.34 8.80
CA ILE A 71 -15.62 -0.97 10.08
C ILE A 71 -14.57 -2.04 10.41
N ALA A 72 -14.28 -2.92 9.45
CA ALA A 72 -13.29 -3.98 9.63
C ALA A 72 -11.88 -3.42 9.82
N ALA A 73 -11.53 -2.35 9.11
CA ALA A 73 -10.23 -1.70 9.27
C ALA A 73 -10.07 -1.11 10.68
N ALA A 74 -11.13 -0.54 11.24
CA ALA A 74 -11.10 -0.04 12.62
C ALA A 74 -10.81 -1.18 13.60
N GLU A 75 -11.42 -2.34 13.39
CA GLU A 75 -11.15 -3.51 14.23
C GLU A 75 -9.71 -3.99 14.10
N ILE A 76 -9.16 -3.99 12.89
CA ILE A 76 -7.76 -4.35 12.66
C ILE A 76 -6.84 -3.42 13.44
N ARG A 77 -7.08 -2.11 13.35
CA ARG A 77 -6.27 -1.12 14.06
C ARG A 77 -6.36 -1.31 15.57
N ASN A 78 -7.55 -1.57 16.08
CA ASN A 78 -7.78 -1.80 17.50
C ASN A 78 -7.10 -3.09 17.98
N THR A 79 -7.15 -4.14 17.18
CA THR A 79 -6.47 -5.41 17.49
C THR A 79 -4.96 -5.20 17.58
N CYS A 80 -4.37 -4.50 16.63
CA CYS A 80 -2.94 -4.20 16.66
C CYS A 80 -2.58 -3.37 17.88
N ARG A 81 -3.38 -2.35 18.19
CA ARG A 81 -3.10 -1.48 19.35
C ARG A 81 -3.13 -2.27 20.66
N ARG A 82 -4.08 -3.19 20.82
CA ARG A 82 -4.15 -4.05 22.01
C ARG A 82 -2.92 -4.95 22.15
N ARG A 83 -2.26 -5.22 21.05
CA ARG A 83 -1.03 -6.03 21.01
C ARG A 83 0.24 -5.19 21.02
N GLY A 84 0.11 -3.87 21.24
CA GLY A 84 1.26 -2.98 21.30
C GLY A 84 1.77 -2.51 19.96
N VAL A 85 1.03 -2.75 18.88
CA VAL A 85 1.43 -2.34 17.53
C VAL A 85 0.58 -1.14 17.10
N GLN A 86 1.25 -0.04 16.77
CA GLN A 86 0.59 1.18 16.30
C GLN A 86 0.69 1.28 14.80
N ILE A 87 -0.47 1.23 14.14
CA ILE A 87 -0.55 1.45 12.69
C ILE A 87 -1.50 2.60 12.40
N GLY A 88 -1.30 3.24 11.26
CA GLY A 88 -2.15 4.35 10.87
C GLY A 88 -3.51 3.88 10.34
N THR A 89 -4.41 4.84 10.20
CA THR A 89 -5.77 4.59 9.69
C THR A 89 -5.74 4.06 8.26
N ILE A 90 -4.92 4.65 7.41
CA ILE A 90 -4.79 4.19 6.01
C ILE A 90 -4.16 2.80 5.96
N ASP A 91 -3.15 2.54 6.78
CA ASP A 91 -2.50 1.23 6.83
C ASP A 91 -3.48 0.12 7.20
N ALA A 92 -4.33 0.38 8.20
CA ALA A 92 -5.35 -0.58 8.60
C ALA A 92 -6.34 -0.85 7.46
N LEU A 93 -6.71 0.18 6.71
CA LEU A 93 -7.59 0.01 5.56
C LEU A 93 -6.93 -0.81 4.46
N LEU A 94 -5.64 -0.58 4.20
CA LEU A 94 -4.90 -1.37 3.20
C LEU A 94 -4.84 -2.85 3.60
N ILE A 95 -4.64 -3.13 4.89
CA ILE A 95 -4.67 -4.51 5.39
C ILE A 95 -6.04 -5.13 5.14
N GLN A 96 -7.11 -4.41 5.47
CA GLN A 96 -8.47 -4.89 5.24
C GLN A 96 -8.73 -5.21 3.78
N LEU A 97 -8.33 -4.32 2.88
CA LEU A 97 -8.52 -4.53 1.45
C LEU A 97 -7.70 -5.72 0.94
N SER A 98 -6.50 -5.90 1.47
CA SER A 98 -5.68 -7.06 1.10
C SER A 98 -6.35 -8.37 1.51
N GLN A 99 -7.01 -8.40 2.65
CA GLN A 99 -7.76 -9.58 3.09
C GLN A 99 -8.99 -9.82 2.21
N ARG A 100 -9.78 -8.77 1.99
CA ARG A 100 -11.03 -8.88 1.23
C ARG A 100 -10.81 -9.35 -0.19
N TYR A 101 -9.77 -8.83 -0.85
CA TYR A 101 -9.50 -9.13 -2.26
C TYR A 101 -8.40 -10.16 -2.46
N ASP A 102 -7.92 -10.76 -1.37
CA ASP A 102 -6.89 -11.80 -1.39
C ASP A 102 -5.61 -11.32 -2.11
N LEU A 103 -5.12 -10.16 -1.69
CA LEU A 103 -3.97 -9.50 -2.29
C LEU A 103 -2.74 -9.59 -1.41
N THR A 104 -1.57 -9.51 -2.05
CA THR A 104 -0.30 -9.35 -1.37
C THR A 104 0.08 -7.88 -1.34
N LEU A 105 0.45 -7.38 -0.17
CA LEU A 105 0.81 -6.00 0.04
C LEU A 105 2.31 -5.81 -0.20
N LEU A 106 2.66 -4.87 -1.06
CA LEU A 106 4.05 -4.55 -1.38
C LEU A 106 4.46 -3.29 -0.60
N THR A 107 5.30 -3.46 0.41
CA THR A 107 5.72 -2.36 1.28
C THR A 107 7.09 -2.65 1.92
N THR A 108 7.81 -1.58 2.29
CA THR A 108 9.00 -1.68 3.14
C THR A 108 8.71 -1.20 4.57
N ASP A 109 7.49 -0.78 4.86
CA ASP A 109 7.15 -0.23 6.17
C ASP A 109 7.15 -1.35 7.22
N LYS A 110 7.96 -1.18 8.26
CA LYS A 110 8.08 -2.15 9.35
C LYS A 110 6.79 -2.32 10.13
N ASP A 111 5.93 -1.32 10.15
CA ASP A 111 4.66 -1.40 10.85
C ASP A 111 3.78 -2.51 10.29
N PHE A 112 3.81 -2.74 8.97
CA PHE A 112 3.08 -3.85 8.37
C PHE A 112 3.65 -5.20 8.80
N HIS A 113 4.97 -5.32 8.93
CA HIS A 113 5.58 -6.55 9.42
C HIS A 113 5.18 -6.84 10.86
N ALA A 114 5.15 -5.82 11.71
CA ALA A 114 4.70 -5.97 13.09
C ALA A 114 3.21 -6.36 13.15
N ALA A 115 2.37 -5.72 12.33
CA ALA A 115 0.95 -6.03 12.26
C ALA A 115 0.69 -7.47 11.79
N ALA A 116 1.51 -7.98 10.87
CA ALA A 116 1.34 -9.32 10.31
C ALA A 116 1.48 -10.43 11.35
N GLN A 117 2.08 -10.13 12.51
CA GLN A 117 2.17 -11.10 13.61
C GLN A 117 0.86 -11.24 14.37
N HIS A 118 -0.08 -10.34 14.20
CA HIS A 118 -1.32 -10.28 14.98
C HIS A 118 -2.58 -10.33 14.12
N VAL A 119 -2.48 -9.94 12.87
CA VAL A 119 -3.59 -9.96 11.92
C VAL A 119 -3.14 -10.62 10.62
N ASP A 120 -4.09 -11.14 9.87
CA ASP A 120 -3.80 -11.81 8.61
C ASP A 120 -3.49 -10.77 7.54
N VAL A 121 -2.26 -10.74 7.09
CA VAL A 121 -1.84 -9.91 5.97
C VAL A 121 -0.66 -10.59 5.27
N ARG A 122 -0.76 -10.72 3.95
CA ARG A 122 0.34 -11.27 3.16
C ARG A 122 1.19 -10.11 2.64
N LEU A 123 2.46 -10.16 3.00
CA LEU A 123 3.43 -9.17 2.57
C LEU A 123 4.33 -9.79 1.52
N TRP A 124 4.67 -9.02 0.49
CA TRP A 124 5.66 -9.44 -0.47
C TRP A 124 7.02 -9.53 0.21
N THR A 125 7.69 -10.66 0.04
CA THR A 125 9.02 -10.86 0.59
C THR A 125 9.98 -11.24 -0.52
N MET A 126 11.25 -10.88 -0.33
CA MET A 126 12.32 -11.34 -1.20
C MET A 126 12.57 -12.82 -0.93
N GLY A 127 12.14 -13.63 -1.76
CA GLY A 127 12.44 -15.02 -1.53
C GLY A 127 12.24 -16.09 -2.00
#